data_6e3020e1e8d90fdd370f4302a97822cb
#
_entry.id   6e3020e1e8d90fdd370f4302a97822cb
#
_cell.length_a   1.000
_cell.length_b   1.000
_cell.length_c   1.000
_cell.angle_alpha   90.00
_cell.angle_beta   90.00
_cell.angle_gamma   90.00
#
_symmetry.space_group_name_H-M   'P 1'
#
loop_
_entity.id
_entity.type
_entity.pdbx_description
1 polymer ?
#
loop_
_entity_poly.entity_id
_entity_poly.type
_entity_poly.pdbx_seq_one_letter_code
_entity_poly.pdbx_strand_id
1 'polypeptide(L)'
;MSSERLPGKVLKEVNEKPLLLHQLERVARSKHVEKIVVATSTNPADDEIEKFAKKGNISLFRGSEGDVLSRFEGAAQESGATTIIRLTADCPLSDPEVIDHVITKYLEQPNACKFATNAIPRSYPAGLEVECFSREALEIASLEAKEDYDREHVTPFFYRNPHRFFPLSVVSTINYSKERWTLDEQSDFYLIKKIMEALSQIKVDFKMVDVLNILDANPDWRKLNSAVQETPRLVKDNIFKGADSG
;
A
#
# COMPACT_ATOMS: atom_id res chain seq x y z
N MET A 1 6.89 5.68 -12.88
CA MET A 1 7.04 7.14 -13.19
C MET A 1 5.91 7.66 -14.09
N SER A 2 5.13 6.79 -14.69
CA SER A 2 4.09 7.08 -15.70
C SER A 2 2.74 7.55 -15.14
N SER A 3 2.66 8.02 -13.90
CA SER A 3 1.42 8.62 -13.38
C SER A 3 1.01 9.83 -14.22
N GLU A 4 -0.17 9.78 -14.86
CA GLU A 4 -0.66 10.87 -15.72
C GLU A 4 -0.97 12.13 -14.92
N ARG A 5 -1.56 12.00 -13.72
CA ARG A 5 -1.97 13.13 -12.86
C ARG A 5 -0.80 13.81 -12.13
N LEU A 6 0.22 13.05 -11.76
CA LEU A 6 1.39 13.56 -11.04
C LEU A 6 2.64 12.76 -11.45
N PRO A 7 3.26 13.07 -12.61
CA PRO A 7 4.45 12.37 -13.09
C PRO A 7 5.59 12.41 -12.07
N GLY A 8 6.28 11.28 -11.91
CA GLY A 8 7.41 11.18 -10.99
C GLY A 8 7.06 11.28 -9.51
N LYS A 9 5.78 11.15 -9.15
CA LYS A 9 5.26 11.42 -7.80
C LYS A 9 6.06 10.77 -6.66
N VAL A 10 6.52 9.53 -6.83
CA VAL A 10 7.23 8.79 -5.79
C VAL A 10 8.64 9.32 -5.50
N LEU A 11 9.25 10.01 -6.45
CA LEU A 11 10.57 10.64 -6.30
C LEU A 11 10.52 12.14 -5.99
N LYS A 12 9.32 12.73 -5.84
CA LYS A 12 9.19 14.10 -5.30
C LYS A 12 9.74 14.14 -3.88
N GLU A 13 10.37 15.27 -3.54
CA GLU A 13 11.08 15.42 -2.27
C GLU A 13 10.29 16.23 -1.24
N VAL A 14 10.39 15.75 0.00
CA VAL A 14 10.01 16.49 1.21
C VAL A 14 11.17 16.38 2.19
N ASN A 15 11.60 17.49 2.79
CA ASN A 15 12.77 17.52 3.67
C ASN A 15 14.03 16.92 3.01
N GLU A 16 14.30 17.31 1.74
CA GLU A 16 15.46 16.87 0.94
C GLU A 16 15.54 15.35 0.71
N LYS A 17 14.43 14.65 0.85
CA LYS A 17 14.35 13.19 0.73
C LYS A 17 13.17 12.78 -0.14
N PRO A 18 13.35 11.88 -1.13
CA PRO A 18 12.25 11.33 -1.94
C PRO A 18 11.15 10.68 -1.11
N LEU A 19 9.89 10.85 -1.50
CA LEU A 19 8.74 10.28 -0.80
C LEU A 19 8.82 8.75 -0.71
N LEU A 20 9.32 8.09 -1.75
CA LEU A 20 9.58 6.64 -1.71
C LEU A 20 10.56 6.26 -0.59
N LEU A 21 11.63 7.05 -0.38
CA LEU A 21 12.57 6.76 0.71
C LEU A 21 11.93 6.93 2.09
N HIS A 22 11.10 7.97 2.27
CA HIS A 22 10.32 8.12 3.49
C HIS A 22 9.46 6.90 3.77
N GLN A 23 8.75 6.39 2.75
CA GLN A 23 7.94 5.18 2.89
C GLN A 23 8.79 3.97 3.28
N LEU A 24 9.88 3.72 2.55
CA LEU A 24 10.77 2.57 2.81
C LEU A 24 11.33 2.58 4.24
N GLU A 25 11.80 3.74 4.71
CA GLU A 25 12.28 3.90 6.09
C GLU A 25 11.19 3.66 7.15
N ARG A 26 9.95 4.01 6.84
CA ARG A 26 8.81 3.76 7.72
C ARG A 26 8.44 2.28 7.73
N VAL A 27 8.35 1.65 6.57
CA VAL A 27 8.10 0.20 6.43
C VAL A 27 9.18 -0.62 7.13
N ALA A 28 10.46 -0.21 7.04
CA ALA A 28 11.58 -0.87 7.71
C ALA A 28 11.51 -0.85 9.25
N ARG A 29 10.61 -0.06 9.84
CA ARG A 29 10.35 -0.07 11.30
C ARG A 29 9.30 -1.10 11.73
N SER A 30 8.63 -1.76 10.80
CA SER A 30 7.74 -2.88 11.09
C SER A 30 8.53 -4.01 11.77
N LYS A 31 7.94 -4.64 12.77
CA LYS A 31 8.54 -5.77 13.51
C LYS A 31 8.48 -7.09 12.75
N HIS A 32 7.61 -7.15 11.74
CA HIS A 32 7.32 -8.36 10.98
C HIS A 32 7.86 -8.34 9.54
N VAL A 33 8.30 -7.18 9.04
CA VAL A 33 8.87 -7.06 7.69
C VAL A 33 10.36 -7.37 7.75
N GLU A 34 10.76 -8.49 7.15
CA GLU A 34 12.17 -8.93 7.11
C GLU A 34 12.93 -8.37 5.91
N LYS A 35 12.24 -8.18 4.78
CA LYS A 35 12.86 -7.71 3.53
C LYS A 35 11.90 -6.81 2.77
N ILE A 36 12.43 -5.74 2.22
CA ILE A 36 11.69 -4.80 1.37
C ILE A 36 12.25 -4.89 -0.04
N VAL A 37 11.37 -5.05 -1.03
CA VAL A 37 11.71 -5.04 -2.44
C VAL A 37 10.87 -4.00 -3.16
N VAL A 38 11.49 -3.06 -3.84
CA VAL A 38 10.82 -2.14 -4.75
C VAL A 38 10.56 -2.85 -6.06
N ALA A 39 9.28 -3.09 -6.39
CA ALA A 39 8.88 -3.75 -7.63
C ALA A 39 8.40 -2.70 -8.65
N THR A 40 9.21 -2.41 -9.66
CA THR A 40 8.91 -1.41 -10.69
C THR A 40 8.90 -1.99 -12.10
N SER A 41 8.54 -1.18 -13.10
CA SER A 41 8.45 -1.66 -14.48
C SER A 41 9.81 -1.65 -15.20
N THR A 42 9.88 -2.40 -16.31
CA THR A 42 11.00 -2.31 -17.26
C THR A 42 10.88 -1.13 -18.22
N ASN A 43 9.81 -0.30 -18.09
CA ASN A 43 9.66 0.90 -18.88
C ASN A 43 10.82 1.87 -18.60
N PRO A 44 11.45 2.49 -19.64
CA PRO A 44 12.52 3.49 -19.45
C PRO A 44 12.13 4.67 -18.55
N ALA A 45 10.84 5.00 -18.45
CA ALA A 45 10.36 6.02 -17.49
C ALA A 45 10.68 5.68 -16.02
N ASP A 46 10.87 4.39 -15.70
CA ASP A 46 11.18 3.91 -14.34
C ASP A 46 12.69 3.74 -14.09
N ASP A 47 13.57 4.10 -15.04
CA ASP A 47 15.03 4.04 -14.86
C ASP A 47 15.52 4.94 -13.72
N GLU A 48 14.81 6.03 -13.45
CA GLU A 48 15.12 6.91 -12.30
C GLU A 48 14.86 6.19 -10.96
N ILE A 49 13.84 5.33 -10.88
CA ILE A 49 13.60 4.48 -9.70
C ILE A 49 14.75 3.47 -9.55
N GLU A 50 15.23 2.90 -10.65
CA GLU A 50 16.37 1.98 -10.62
C GLU A 50 17.65 2.68 -10.15
N LYS A 51 17.95 3.88 -10.67
CA LYS A 51 19.10 4.69 -10.22
C LYS A 51 19.00 5.02 -8.74
N PHE A 52 17.81 5.42 -8.29
CA PHE A 52 17.54 5.68 -6.88
C PHE A 52 17.79 4.44 -6.01
N ALA A 53 17.25 3.28 -6.40
CA ALA A 53 17.39 2.04 -5.66
C ALA A 53 18.86 1.59 -5.59
N LYS A 54 19.59 1.65 -6.71
CA LYS A 54 21.03 1.34 -6.76
C LYS A 54 21.85 2.23 -5.84
N LYS A 55 21.59 3.55 -5.87
CA LYS A 55 22.28 4.52 -5.00
C LYS A 55 22.01 4.26 -3.52
N GLY A 56 20.80 3.86 -3.16
CA GLY A 56 20.40 3.57 -1.79
C GLY A 56 20.66 2.14 -1.33
N ASN A 57 21.24 1.27 -2.17
CA ASN A 57 21.39 -0.18 -1.92
C ASN A 57 20.05 -0.85 -1.54
N ILE A 58 18.95 -0.44 -2.23
CA ILE A 58 17.61 -0.93 -2.02
C ILE A 58 17.36 -2.11 -2.98
N SER A 59 16.81 -3.22 -2.47
CA SER A 59 16.44 -4.35 -3.31
C SER A 59 15.38 -3.92 -4.32
N LEU A 60 15.60 -4.25 -5.59
CA LEU A 60 14.77 -3.83 -6.70
C LEU A 60 14.48 -5.04 -7.61
N PHE A 61 13.23 -5.17 -8.02
CA PHE A 61 12.81 -6.06 -9.09
C PHE A 61 12.18 -5.25 -10.21
N ARG A 62 12.50 -5.54 -11.47
CA ARG A 62 11.87 -4.92 -12.64
C ARG A 62 11.12 -5.96 -13.47
N GLY A 63 9.88 -5.66 -13.83
CA GLY A 63 9.02 -6.55 -14.61
C GLY A 63 8.06 -5.80 -15.51
N SER A 64 7.00 -6.47 -15.96
CA SER A 64 5.98 -5.89 -16.84
C SER A 64 5.34 -4.63 -16.25
N GLU A 65 5.06 -3.62 -17.06
CA GLU A 65 4.32 -2.42 -16.63
C GLU A 65 2.83 -2.74 -16.42
N GLY A 66 2.18 -3.36 -17.39
CA GLY A 66 0.74 -3.66 -17.32
C GLY A 66 0.42 -4.91 -16.48
N ASP A 67 1.35 -5.86 -16.36
CA ASP A 67 1.16 -7.07 -15.57
C ASP A 67 1.87 -6.97 -14.22
N VAL A 68 1.24 -6.21 -13.30
CA VAL A 68 1.75 -6.01 -11.94
C VAL A 68 1.75 -7.31 -11.14
N LEU A 69 0.78 -8.19 -11.38
CA LEU A 69 0.69 -9.49 -10.70
C LEU A 69 1.92 -10.36 -11.01
N SER A 70 2.32 -10.49 -12.29
CA SER A 70 3.54 -11.21 -12.64
C SER A 70 4.80 -10.57 -12.07
N ARG A 71 4.80 -9.24 -11.95
CA ARG A 71 5.89 -8.48 -11.32
C ARG A 71 6.02 -8.78 -9.83
N PHE A 72 4.90 -8.89 -9.11
CA PHE A 72 4.89 -9.33 -7.71
C PHE A 72 5.35 -10.77 -7.56
N GLU A 73 4.91 -11.65 -8.45
CA GLU A 73 5.33 -13.06 -8.45
C GLU A 73 6.84 -13.19 -8.66
N GLY A 74 7.40 -12.50 -9.68
CA GLY A 74 8.84 -12.51 -9.93
C GLY A 74 9.67 -11.93 -8.76
N ALA A 75 9.21 -10.82 -8.17
CA ALA A 75 9.86 -10.24 -6.99
C ALA A 75 9.83 -11.18 -5.77
N ALA A 76 8.70 -11.86 -5.55
CA ALA A 76 8.56 -12.83 -4.48
C ALA A 76 9.44 -14.07 -4.71
N GLN A 77 9.57 -14.53 -5.96
CA GLN A 77 10.46 -15.63 -6.33
C GLN A 77 11.94 -15.31 -6.07
N GLU A 78 12.41 -14.16 -6.55
CA GLU A 78 13.79 -13.73 -6.37
C GLU A 78 14.13 -13.47 -4.89
N SER A 79 13.19 -12.92 -4.13
CA SER A 79 13.41 -12.65 -2.71
C SER A 79 13.31 -13.88 -1.80
N GLY A 80 12.69 -14.98 -2.27
CA GLY A 80 12.39 -16.16 -1.48
C GLY A 80 11.27 -15.96 -0.45
N ALA A 81 10.43 -14.92 -0.63
CA ALA A 81 9.37 -14.60 0.32
C ALA A 81 8.30 -15.70 0.39
N THR A 82 7.87 -16.08 1.58
CA THR A 82 6.78 -17.01 1.85
C THR A 82 5.47 -16.30 2.15
N THR A 83 5.56 -15.10 2.72
CA THR A 83 4.45 -14.19 2.97
C THR A 83 4.77 -12.85 2.32
N ILE A 84 3.82 -12.31 1.57
CA ILE A 84 3.97 -11.08 0.83
C ILE A 84 3.12 -10.00 1.48
N ILE A 85 3.74 -8.85 1.74
CA ILE A 85 3.05 -7.64 2.19
C ILE A 85 3.09 -6.64 1.02
N ARG A 86 1.92 -6.40 0.41
CA ARG A 86 1.78 -5.46 -0.70
C ARG A 86 1.42 -4.07 -0.16
N LEU A 87 2.27 -3.12 -0.49
CA LEU A 87 2.05 -1.69 -0.28
C LEU A 87 2.22 -0.98 -1.63
N THR A 88 1.53 0.13 -1.82
CA THR A 88 1.69 0.95 -3.02
C THR A 88 2.62 2.14 -2.75
N ALA A 89 3.48 2.47 -3.71
CA ALA A 89 4.54 3.46 -3.54
C ALA A 89 4.05 4.92 -3.40
N ASP A 90 2.77 5.15 -3.58
CA ASP A 90 2.10 6.45 -3.41
C ASP A 90 1.56 6.67 -1.98
N CYS A 91 1.99 5.85 -1.02
CA CYS A 91 1.57 5.89 0.38
C CYS A 91 2.74 6.27 1.32
N PRO A 92 3.32 7.48 1.22
CA PRO A 92 4.53 7.85 1.95
C PRO A 92 4.35 7.94 3.48
N LEU A 93 3.10 7.99 3.96
CA LEU A 93 2.76 8.00 5.38
C LEU A 93 2.46 6.60 5.93
N SER A 94 2.78 5.53 5.19
CA SER A 94 2.62 4.13 5.66
C SER A 94 3.04 3.98 7.12
N ASP A 95 2.18 3.36 7.93
CA ASP A 95 2.39 3.26 9.38
C ASP A 95 2.86 1.85 9.77
N PRO A 96 4.03 1.70 10.39
CA PRO A 96 4.54 0.38 10.78
C PRO A 96 3.63 -0.35 11.76
N GLU A 97 2.90 0.34 12.64
CA GLU A 97 1.96 -0.32 13.56
C GLU A 97 0.70 -0.84 12.84
N VAL A 98 0.22 -0.11 11.82
CA VAL A 98 -0.87 -0.59 10.97
C VAL A 98 -0.43 -1.79 10.15
N ILE A 99 0.79 -1.76 9.60
CA ILE A 99 1.40 -2.89 8.88
C ILE A 99 1.49 -4.11 9.82
N ASP A 100 2.09 -3.94 10.99
CA ASP A 100 2.24 -5.00 11.99
C ASP A 100 0.89 -5.56 12.44
N HIS A 101 -0.13 -4.70 12.59
CA HIS A 101 -1.46 -5.14 12.99
C HIS A 101 -2.09 -6.08 11.95
N VAL A 102 -2.02 -5.72 10.66
CA VAL A 102 -2.55 -6.56 9.58
C VAL A 102 -1.78 -7.89 9.49
N ILE A 103 -0.44 -7.85 9.57
CA ILE A 103 0.38 -9.06 9.55
C ILE A 103 0.06 -9.96 10.75
N THR A 104 -0.04 -9.38 11.96
CA THR A 104 -0.39 -10.14 13.17
C THR A 104 -1.75 -10.83 13.01
N LYS A 105 -2.76 -10.11 12.51
CA LYS A 105 -4.08 -10.68 12.26
C LYS A 105 -4.06 -11.80 11.22
N TYR A 106 -3.24 -11.66 10.18
CA TYR A 106 -3.01 -12.72 9.20
C TYR A 106 -2.37 -13.96 9.83
N LEU A 107 -1.32 -13.78 10.65
CA LEU A 107 -0.58 -14.88 11.29
C LEU A 107 -1.38 -15.60 12.38
N GLU A 108 -2.33 -14.92 13.03
CA GLU A 108 -3.23 -15.50 14.02
C GLU A 108 -4.29 -16.45 13.42
N GLN A 109 -4.49 -16.40 12.08
CA GLN A 109 -5.51 -17.20 11.45
C GLN A 109 -5.05 -18.65 11.24
N PRO A 110 -5.98 -19.61 11.33
CA PRO A 110 -5.70 -20.98 10.92
C PRO A 110 -5.33 -21.03 9.43
N ASN A 111 -4.63 -22.08 9.02
CA ASN A 111 -4.01 -22.29 7.69
C ASN A 111 -4.93 -22.04 6.46
N ALA A 112 -6.22 -21.83 6.66
CA ALA A 112 -7.18 -21.52 5.60
C ALA A 112 -7.09 -20.07 5.09
N CYS A 113 -6.72 -19.08 5.93
CA CYS A 113 -6.60 -17.69 5.51
C CYS A 113 -5.34 -17.52 4.66
N LYS A 114 -5.54 -17.18 3.41
CA LYS A 114 -4.44 -16.93 2.46
C LYS A 114 -4.31 -15.46 2.10
N PHE A 115 -5.20 -14.60 2.59
CA PHE A 115 -5.24 -13.17 2.30
C PHE A 115 -5.86 -12.38 3.45
N ALA A 116 -5.19 -11.33 3.90
CA ALA A 116 -5.73 -10.37 4.87
C ALA A 116 -5.49 -8.94 4.40
N THR A 117 -6.40 -8.03 4.72
CA THR A 117 -6.30 -6.63 4.32
C THR A 117 -7.09 -5.71 5.24
N ASN A 118 -6.68 -4.44 5.31
CA ASN A 118 -7.45 -3.35 5.92
C ASN A 118 -8.11 -2.44 4.87
N ALA A 119 -8.04 -2.82 3.60
CA ALA A 119 -8.57 -2.00 2.50
C ALA A 119 -10.08 -2.18 2.27
N ILE A 120 -10.67 -3.32 2.68
CA ILE A 120 -12.08 -3.65 2.43
C ILE A 120 -12.68 -4.41 3.63
N PRO A 121 -13.75 -3.87 4.27
CA PRO A 121 -14.19 -2.49 4.14
C PRO A 121 -13.14 -1.54 4.70
N ARG A 122 -12.95 -0.39 4.05
CA ARG A 122 -11.97 0.59 4.52
C ARG A 122 -12.47 1.29 5.80
N SER A 123 -11.64 1.25 6.84
CA SER A 123 -11.83 1.99 8.09
C SER A 123 -10.60 2.81 8.48
N TYR A 124 -9.48 2.54 7.85
CA TYR A 124 -8.25 3.33 7.96
C TYR A 124 -8.21 4.46 6.92
N PRO A 125 -7.37 5.51 7.13
CA PRO A 125 -7.11 6.52 6.11
C PRO A 125 -6.66 5.90 4.78
N ALA A 126 -7.13 6.46 3.65
CA ALA A 126 -6.58 6.11 2.35
C ALA A 126 -5.09 6.47 2.30
N GLY A 127 -4.23 5.53 1.91
CA GLY A 127 -2.77 5.63 1.98
C GLY A 127 -2.14 4.84 3.12
N LEU A 128 -2.98 4.14 3.95
CA LEU A 128 -2.52 3.18 4.95
C LEU A 128 -3.00 1.75 4.65
N GLU A 129 -3.35 1.48 3.40
CA GLU A 129 -3.77 0.14 2.99
C GLU A 129 -2.59 -0.83 3.03
N VAL A 130 -2.88 -2.01 3.60
CA VAL A 130 -1.95 -3.14 3.70
C VAL A 130 -2.67 -4.38 3.19
N GLU A 131 -2.01 -5.13 2.33
CA GLU A 131 -2.50 -6.40 1.82
C GLU A 131 -1.44 -7.46 2.10
N CYS A 132 -1.82 -8.48 2.88
CA CYS A 132 -0.95 -9.56 3.31
C CYS A 132 -1.48 -10.90 2.75
N PHE A 133 -0.63 -11.65 2.04
CA PHE A 133 -1.03 -12.91 1.44
C PHE A 133 0.11 -13.91 1.35
N SER A 134 -0.25 -15.19 1.24
CA SER A 134 0.73 -16.27 1.12
C SER A 134 1.35 -16.31 -0.28
N ARG A 135 2.56 -16.85 -0.37
CA ARG A 135 3.21 -17.14 -1.64
C ARG A 135 2.34 -18.06 -2.51
N GLU A 136 1.73 -19.08 -1.91
CA GLU A 136 0.81 -19.99 -2.61
C GLU A 136 -0.37 -19.24 -3.24
N ALA A 137 -0.98 -18.27 -2.50
CA ALA A 137 -2.08 -17.47 -3.03
C ALA A 137 -1.63 -16.64 -4.25
N LEU A 138 -0.43 -16.05 -4.19
CA LEU A 138 0.14 -15.27 -5.28
C LEU A 138 0.39 -16.14 -6.53
N GLU A 139 0.95 -17.34 -6.36
CA GLU A 139 1.21 -18.29 -7.43
C GLU A 139 -0.09 -18.73 -8.12
N ILE A 140 -1.12 -19.07 -7.34
CA ILE A 140 -2.45 -19.42 -7.87
C ILE A 140 -3.02 -18.25 -8.70
N ALA A 141 -2.98 -17.02 -8.15
CA ALA A 141 -3.48 -15.84 -8.86
C ALA A 141 -2.69 -15.58 -10.15
N SER A 142 -1.36 -15.70 -10.11
CA SER A 142 -0.50 -15.51 -11.29
C SER A 142 -0.81 -16.47 -12.42
N LEU A 143 -1.14 -17.72 -12.10
CA LEU A 143 -1.50 -18.76 -13.08
C LEU A 143 -2.92 -18.61 -13.62
N GLU A 144 -3.88 -18.23 -12.78
CA GLU A 144 -5.30 -18.33 -13.11
C GLU A 144 -5.98 -17.00 -13.45
N ALA A 145 -5.46 -15.85 -12.97
CA ALA A 145 -6.04 -14.56 -13.28
C ALA A 145 -5.88 -14.20 -14.76
N LYS A 146 -7.00 -13.98 -15.46
CA LYS A 146 -7.05 -13.69 -16.90
C LYS A 146 -7.51 -12.27 -17.20
N GLU A 147 -8.22 -11.64 -16.25
CA GLU A 147 -8.72 -10.28 -16.42
C GLU A 147 -7.59 -9.25 -16.27
N ASP A 148 -7.51 -8.30 -17.18
CA ASP A 148 -6.51 -7.22 -17.13
C ASP A 148 -6.53 -6.49 -15.78
N TYR A 149 -7.73 -6.27 -15.23
CA TYR A 149 -7.91 -5.65 -13.92
C TYR A 149 -7.24 -6.41 -12.77
N ASP A 150 -7.27 -7.76 -12.79
CA ASP A 150 -6.59 -8.57 -11.80
C ASP A 150 -5.07 -8.53 -11.97
N ARG A 151 -4.64 -8.55 -13.26
CA ARG A 151 -3.22 -8.49 -13.59
C ARG A 151 -2.60 -7.15 -13.16
N GLU A 152 -3.34 -6.05 -13.32
CA GLU A 152 -2.90 -4.71 -12.94
C GLU A 152 -2.97 -4.48 -11.41
N HIS A 153 -4.06 -4.93 -10.76
CA HIS A 153 -4.31 -4.58 -9.36
C HIS A 153 -3.94 -5.67 -8.35
N VAL A 154 -3.52 -6.86 -8.79
CA VAL A 154 -2.98 -8.00 -8.02
C VAL A 154 -4.03 -8.72 -7.17
N THR A 155 -4.69 -8.03 -6.26
CA THR A 155 -5.54 -8.62 -5.21
C THR A 155 -7.03 -8.79 -5.55
N PRO A 156 -7.60 -8.18 -6.61
CA PRO A 156 -9.01 -8.40 -6.96
C PRO A 156 -9.36 -9.87 -7.21
N PHE A 157 -8.41 -10.66 -7.71
CA PHE A 157 -8.59 -12.10 -7.88
C PHE A 157 -8.90 -12.83 -6.56
N PHE A 158 -8.27 -12.42 -5.45
CA PHE A 158 -8.52 -12.99 -4.12
C PHE A 158 -9.92 -12.67 -3.64
N TYR A 159 -10.36 -11.42 -3.79
CA TYR A 159 -11.69 -10.98 -3.39
C TYR A 159 -12.80 -11.67 -4.18
N ARG A 160 -12.58 -11.97 -5.47
CA ARG A 160 -13.56 -12.66 -6.31
C ARG A 160 -13.64 -14.15 -6.06
N ASN A 161 -12.66 -14.73 -5.37
CA ASN A 161 -12.60 -16.15 -5.04
C ASN A 161 -12.54 -16.40 -3.52
N PRO A 162 -13.51 -15.87 -2.73
CA PRO A 162 -13.42 -15.86 -1.27
C PRO A 162 -13.40 -17.27 -0.67
N HIS A 163 -14.04 -18.24 -1.31
CA HIS A 163 -14.03 -19.65 -0.86
C HIS A 163 -12.66 -20.34 -1.01
N ARG A 164 -11.73 -19.75 -1.76
CA ARG A 164 -10.37 -20.28 -1.96
C ARG A 164 -9.34 -19.58 -1.10
N PHE A 165 -9.50 -18.28 -0.89
CA PHE A 165 -8.49 -17.45 -0.25
C PHE A 165 -8.89 -16.99 1.15
N PHE A 166 -10.15 -17.19 1.55
CA PHE A 166 -10.67 -16.87 2.88
C PHE A 166 -10.21 -15.46 3.36
N PRO A 167 -10.61 -14.40 2.66
CA PRO A 167 -10.12 -13.06 2.93
C PRO A 167 -10.51 -12.61 4.34
N LEU A 168 -9.52 -12.11 5.09
CA LEU A 168 -9.70 -11.53 6.41
C LEU A 168 -9.69 -10.00 6.30
N SER A 169 -10.77 -9.36 6.74
CA SER A 169 -10.86 -7.91 6.86
C SER A 169 -10.37 -7.43 8.22
N VAL A 170 -9.36 -6.55 8.22
CA VAL A 170 -8.81 -5.94 9.43
C VAL A 170 -9.32 -4.52 9.53
N VAL A 171 -10.25 -4.27 10.45
CA VAL A 171 -10.91 -2.97 10.61
C VAL A 171 -10.42 -2.23 11.85
N SER A 172 -10.34 -0.92 11.76
CA SER A 172 -10.09 -0.04 12.89
C SER A 172 -11.35 0.10 13.74
N THR A 173 -11.19 0.23 15.06
CA THR A 173 -12.30 0.50 15.99
C THR A 173 -12.98 1.85 15.75
N ILE A 174 -12.23 2.81 15.20
CA ILE A 174 -12.74 4.13 14.79
C ILE A 174 -12.62 4.21 13.27
N ASN A 175 -13.69 4.71 12.63
CA ASN A 175 -13.70 4.83 11.17
C ASN A 175 -13.05 6.14 10.71
N TYR A 176 -11.86 6.02 10.11
CA TYR A 176 -11.08 7.09 9.51
C TYR A 176 -11.12 7.07 7.96
N SER A 177 -12.04 6.35 7.35
CA SER A 177 -12.11 6.18 5.89
C SER A 177 -12.30 7.47 5.10
N LYS A 178 -12.67 8.58 5.77
CA LYS A 178 -12.75 9.92 5.17
C LYS A 178 -11.41 10.63 5.05
N GLU A 179 -10.39 10.19 5.78
CA GLU A 179 -9.05 10.73 5.68
C GLU A 179 -8.36 10.20 4.42
N ARG A 180 -7.67 11.10 3.69
CA ARG A 180 -6.98 10.74 2.45
C ARG A 180 -5.53 11.21 2.49
N TRP A 181 -4.60 10.25 2.55
CA TRP A 181 -3.15 10.46 2.68
C TRP A 181 -2.35 9.74 1.59
N THR A 182 -3.01 9.31 0.52
CA THR A 182 -2.35 8.77 -0.68
C THR A 182 -1.96 9.90 -1.64
N LEU A 183 -0.96 9.69 -2.48
CA LEU A 183 -0.37 10.68 -3.38
C LEU A 183 -0.79 10.42 -4.83
N ASP A 184 -1.84 11.05 -5.31
CA ASP A 184 -2.27 10.94 -6.71
C ASP A 184 -2.24 12.26 -7.46
N GLU A 185 -2.51 13.37 -6.78
CA GLU A 185 -2.61 14.69 -7.36
C GLU A 185 -1.70 15.70 -6.64
N GLN A 186 -1.53 16.87 -7.23
CA GLN A 186 -0.70 17.94 -6.67
C GLN A 186 -1.23 18.39 -5.29
N SER A 187 -2.53 18.39 -5.09
CA SER A 187 -3.18 18.73 -3.81
C SER A 187 -2.85 17.71 -2.70
N ASP A 188 -2.80 16.42 -3.05
CA ASP A 188 -2.33 15.37 -2.12
C ASP A 188 -0.87 15.61 -1.71
N PHE A 189 -0.02 15.98 -2.68
CA PHE A 189 1.38 16.31 -2.39
C PHE A 189 1.51 17.48 -1.40
N TYR A 190 0.71 18.52 -1.57
CA TYR A 190 0.74 19.66 -0.65
C TYR A 190 0.31 19.29 0.76
N LEU A 191 -0.73 18.46 0.90
CA LEU A 191 -1.16 17.97 2.22
C LEU A 191 -0.08 17.12 2.88
N ILE A 192 0.43 16.10 2.15
CA ILE A 192 1.47 15.20 2.64
C ILE A 192 2.73 15.98 3.05
N LYS A 193 3.16 16.93 2.22
CA LYS A 193 4.31 17.80 2.52
C LYS A 193 4.11 18.57 3.83
N LYS A 194 2.96 19.23 4.00
CA LYS A 194 2.65 19.97 5.25
C LYS A 194 2.68 19.06 6.49
N ILE A 195 2.08 17.88 6.39
CA ILE A 195 2.08 16.89 7.48
C ILE A 195 3.51 16.48 7.83
N MET A 196 4.31 16.10 6.83
CA MET A 196 5.67 15.61 7.05
C MET A 196 6.60 16.71 7.57
N GLU A 197 6.53 17.93 7.05
CA GLU A 197 7.32 19.06 7.52
C GLU A 197 7.00 19.40 8.98
N ALA A 198 5.74 19.41 9.36
CA ALA A 198 5.33 19.69 10.74
C ALA A 198 5.75 18.56 11.71
N LEU A 199 5.53 17.31 11.33
CA LEU A 199 5.83 16.17 12.21
C LEU A 199 7.34 15.92 12.33
N SER A 200 8.13 16.14 11.27
CA SER A 200 9.59 15.92 11.33
C SER A 200 10.30 16.80 12.35
N GLN A 201 9.73 17.96 12.70
CA GLN A 201 10.24 18.84 13.74
C GLN A 201 9.93 18.37 15.16
N ILE A 202 8.91 17.52 15.30
CA ILE A 202 8.39 17.08 16.61
C ILE A 202 8.85 15.63 16.90
N LYS A 203 8.75 14.75 15.90
CA LYS A 203 8.94 13.33 16.07
C LYS A 203 9.32 12.64 14.75
N VAL A 204 10.49 12.02 14.71
CA VAL A 204 10.99 11.34 13.51
C VAL A 204 10.18 10.05 13.19
N ASP A 205 9.69 9.36 14.21
CA ASP A 205 8.96 8.09 14.12
C ASP A 205 7.44 8.24 14.33
N PHE A 206 6.87 9.32 13.79
CA PHE A 206 5.44 9.59 13.91
C PHE A 206 4.56 8.45 13.34
N LYS A 207 3.37 8.30 13.89
CA LYS A 207 2.38 7.27 13.57
C LYS A 207 1.09 7.87 13.04
N MET A 208 0.12 7.03 12.68
CA MET A 208 -1.22 7.45 12.26
C MET A 208 -1.85 8.43 13.26
N VAL A 209 -1.73 8.15 14.56
CA VAL A 209 -2.29 9.02 15.61
C VAL A 209 -1.65 10.41 15.62
N ASP A 210 -0.35 10.50 15.35
CA ASP A 210 0.35 11.78 15.30
C ASP A 210 -0.11 12.61 14.08
N VAL A 211 -0.37 11.94 12.94
CA VAL A 211 -0.96 12.58 11.75
C VAL A 211 -2.37 13.07 12.03
N LEU A 212 -3.22 12.28 12.69
CA LEU A 212 -4.56 12.71 13.09
C LEU A 212 -4.49 13.94 14.02
N ASN A 213 -3.64 13.91 15.04
CA ASN A 213 -3.47 15.01 15.97
C ASN A 213 -3.04 16.33 15.28
N ILE A 214 -2.08 16.26 14.33
CA ILE A 214 -1.66 17.46 13.61
C ILE A 214 -2.76 18.01 12.70
N LEU A 215 -3.57 17.12 12.10
CA LEU A 215 -4.73 17.50 11.29
C LEU A 215 -5.87 18.08 12.13
N ASP A 216 -6.07 17.59 13.35
CA ASP A 216 -7.06 18.14 14.28
C ASP A 216 -6.64 19.52 14.80
N ALA A 217 -5.36 19.74 15.00
CA ALA A 217 -4.80 21.06 15.30
C ALA A 217 -4.84 22.03 14.10
N ASN A 218 -4.95 21.51 12.87
CA ASN A 218 -4.96 22.29 11.62
C ASN A 218 -6.09 21.82 10.68
N PRO A 219 -7.37 21.99 11.05
CA PRO A 219 -8.50 21.40 10.32
C PRO A 219 -8.63 21.86 8.86
N ASP A 220 -8.12 23.05 8.53
CA ASP A 220 -8.10 23.56 7.16
C ASP A 220 -7.17 22.78 6.23
N TRP A 221 -6.20 22.02 6.77
CA TRP A 221 -5.32 21.21 5.93
C TRP A 221 -6.08 20.08 5.25
N ARG A 222 -7.12 19.50 5.88
CA ARG A 222 -7.99 18.49 5.27
C ARG A 222 -8.71 18.98 4.02
N LYS A 223 -8.88 20.32 3.89
CA LYS A 223 -9.51 20.92 2.71
C LYS A 223 -8.61 20.91 1.47
N LEU A 224 -7.29 20.76 1.65
CA LEU A 224 -6.33 20.86 0.55
C LEU A 224 -6.60 19.83 -0.55
N ASN A 225 -7.01 18.63 -0.20
CA ASN A 225 -7.30 17.55 -1.16
C ASN A 225 -8.74 17.00 -1.08
N SER A 226 -9.64 17.70 -0.41
CA SER A 226 -11.04 17.28 -0.24
C SER A 226 -11.83 17.18 -1.54
N ALA A 227 -11.39 17.86 -2.60
CA ALA A 227 -12.01 17.81 -3.93
C ALA A 227 -11.52 16.63 -4.80
N VAL A 228 -10.48 15.92 -4.37
CA VAL A 228 -9.94 14.78 -5.12
C VAL A 228 -10.92 13.61 -5.07
N GLN A 229 -11.41 13.22 -6.24
CA GLN A 229 -12.28 12.06 -6.35
C GLN A 229 -11.44 10.78 -6.30
N GLU A 230 -11.81 9.87 -5.41
CA GLU A 230 -11.22 8.54 -5.42
C GLU A 230 -11.70 7.75 -6.63
N THR A 231 -10.78 7.09 -7.31
CA THR A 231 -11.16 6.09 -8.33
C THR A 231 -11.86 4.94 -7.60
N PRO A 232 -13.14 4.64 -7.91
CA PRO A 232 -13.84 3.56 -7.25
C PRO A 232 -13.07 2.25 -7.44
N ARG A 233 -12.72 1.58 -6.35
CA ARG A 233 -12.28 0.18 -6.45
C ARG A 233 -13.44 -0.64 -6.95
N LEU A 234 -13.28 -1.40 -8.05
CA LEU A 234 -14.35 -2.21 -8.65
C LEU A 234 -14.79 -3.40 -7.79
N VAL A 235 -14.19 -3.56 -6.63
CA VAL A 235 -14.64 -4.55 -5.63
C VAL A 235 -15.86 -3.96 -4.93
N LYS A 236 -17.04 -4.27 -5.45
CA LYS A 236 -18.32 -3.85 -4.84
C LYS A 236 -18.44 -4.45 -3.44
N ASP A 237 -19.00 -3.66 -2.52
CA ASP A 237 -19.27 -3.98 -1.09
C ASP A 237 -20.04 -5.30 -0.82
N ASN A 238 -20.42 -6.05 -1.85
CA ASN A 238 -21.24 -7.25 -1.74
C ASN A 238 -20.43 -8.56 -1.50
N ILE A 239 -19.10 -8.54 -1.59
CA ILE A 239 -18.29 -9.77 -1.48
C ILE A 239 -18.21 -10.30 -0.04
N PHE A 240 -18.33 -9.42 0.95
CA PHE A 240 -18.24 -9.80 2.37
C PHE A 240 -19.59 -10.00 3.08
N LYS A 241 -20.73 -9.81 2.39
CA LYS A 241 -22.07 -9.98 2.98
C LYS A 241 -22.49 -11.45 3.20
N GLY A 242 -21.66 -12.40 2.81
CA GLY A 242 -21.96 -13.85 2.95
C GLY A 242 -21.39 -14.52 4.20
N ALA A 243 -20.65 -13.83 5.08
CA ALA A 243 -19.98 -14.45 6.22
C ALA A 243 -20.73 -14.36 7.55
N ASP A 244 -21.82 -13.58 7.63
CA ASP A 244 -22.58 -13.36 8.88
C ASP A 244 -23.92 -14.10 8.96
N SER A 245 -24.13 -15.19 8.21
CA SER A 245 -25.32 -16.03 8.32
C SER A 245 -24.93 -17.51 8.35
N GLY A 246 -24.50 -17.95 9.53
CA GLY A 246 -24.24 -19.36 9.84
C GLY A 246 -23.91 -19.54 11.32
#